data_2f3296a52e04bb5dfb1704fb60e697d5
#
_entry.id   2f3296a52e04bb5dfb1704fb60e697d5
#
_cell.length_a   1.000
_cell.length_b   1.000
_cell.length_c   1.000
_cell.angle_alpha   90.00
_cell.angle_beta   90.00
_cell.angle_gamma   90.00
#
_symmetry.space_group_name_H-M   'P 1'
#
loop_
_entity.id
_entity.type
_entity.pdbx_description
1 polymer ?
#
loop_
_entity_poly.entity_id
_entity_poly.type
_entity_poly.pdbx_seq_one_letter_code
_entity_poly.pdbx_strand_id
1 'polypeptide(L)'
;MSMHPHPIPAIPEETARVARAILPQGNVYLQMRDELGTLYQDEDFRDLFPSRGQPAEVPWRLALVTLMQYAEGLTDRQAADAVRTRIDWKYVLSLELTDSGFDFSVLSEFRGRLLVHGAERRLFDRLLEQFRERGWIKARGKQRTDSTHVLAAIRTLRRLECVGETMRHALNVLAEVAPTWLLEHMEPEWAERYEKRFSDFRLPKDVKARVVLAETIGADGRRLLEHVYAETSLPWLAELEAIQTLRRVWIQHYHAREQGTAWRADDELPPSALLITSPYDTEARYSRKKSTSWTGYKVHFTETCEDNEPHFIVAVMTTDATTADGSVIEELHADEATHELLPHQHLVDTGYVDADVLAGSQMHYQVDLVGPVIPDTSWASKAPDRFEHSDFLIDWQAKRAVCPAGQTSRDWGHIPDRHGKPSLRIRFPLPVCRACSLHDRCTQTAAKVLILRPDEQTYTASKKRANARKRQNFECCMPNEQELRAPLRKRCARVRCGERATLAATSSGFRPFSRRQPSMCCGHAPG
;
A
#
# COMPACT_ATOMS: atom_id res chain seq x y z
N MET A 1 -0.28 -1.57 -33.06
CA MET A 1 0.84 -0.69 -33.45
C MET A 1 2.14 -1.47 -33.28
N SER A 2 3.11 -1.33 -34.19
CA SER A 2 4.41 -2.01 -34.13
C SER A 2 5.52 -1.02 -33.76
N MET A 3 6.63 -1.54 -33.25
CA MET A 3 7.76 -0.69 -32.88
C MET A 3 9.07 -1.33 -33.35
N HIS A 4 9.91 -0.49 -33.92
CA HIS A 4 11.31 -0.80 -34.22
C HIS A 4 12.16 0.23 -33.46
N PRO A 5 13.06 -0.20 -32.59
CA PRO A 5 13.91 0.73 -31.83
C PRO A 5 14.79 1.55 -32.79
N HIS A 6 14.84 2.84 -32.54
CA HIS A 6 15.68 3.78 -33.26
C HIS A 6 16.65 4.50 -32.31
N PRO A 7 17.84 4.86 -32.76
CA PRO A 7 18.72 5.73 -32.00
C PRO A 7 18.02 7.05 -31.69
N ILE A 8 18.20 7.55 -30.47
CA ILE A 8 17.61 8.83 -30.07
C ILE A 8 18.29 9.96 -30.86
N PRO A 9 17.52 10.77 -31.58
CA PRO A 9 18.08 11.87 -32.36
C PRO A 9 18.70 12.95 -31.44
N ALA A 10 19.70 13.64 -31.96
CA ALA A 10 20.20 14.86 -31.35
C ALA A 10 19.06 15.90 -31.24
N ILE A 11 19.21 16.87 -30.34
CA ILE A 11 18.26 17.98 -30.24
C ILE A 11 18.41 18.81 -31.52
N PRO A 12 17.30 19.11 -32.26
CA PRO A 12 17.38 19.93 -33.48
C PRO A 12 17.99 21.30 -33.19
N GLU A 13 18.87 21.77 -34.07
CA GLU A 13 19.63 23.01 -33.87
C GLU A 13 18.74 24.24 -33.62
N GLU A 14 17.67 24.37 -34.40
CA GLU A 14 16.70 25.47 -34.23
C GLU A 14 15.98 25.38 -32.90
N THR A 15 15.56 24.20 -32.48
CA THR A 15 14.93 23.99 -31.17
C THR A 15 15.89 24.35 -30.04
N ALA A 16 17.15 23.92 -30.15
CA ALA A 16 18.16 24.24 -29.15
C ALA A 16 18.46 25.75 -29.09
N ARG A 17 18.60 26.40 -30.24
CA ARG A 17 18.83 27.83 -30.34
C ARG A 17 17.70 28.65 -29.73
N VAL A 18 16.45 28.33 -30.07
CA VAL A 18 15.27 29.04 -29.57
C VAL A 18 15.05 28.79 -28.08
N ALA A 19 15.18 27.52 -27.64
CA ALA A 19 15.02 27.18 -26.22
C ALA A 19 16.01 27.95 -25.32
N ARG A 20 17.29 27.97 -25.72
CA ARG A 20 18.33 28.71 -24.96
C ARG A 20 18.19 30.22 -25.04
N ALA A 21 17.63 30.78 -26.12
CA ALA A 21 17.34 32.20 -26.24
C ALA A 21 16.16 32.63 -25.34
N ILE A 22 15.11 31.80 -25.24
CA ILE A 22 13.93 32.09 -24.41
C ILE A 22 14.20 31.78 -22.94
N LEU A 23 15.00 30.76 -22.65
CA LEU A 23 15.34 30.30 -21.30
C LEU A 23 16.87 30.42 -21.06
N PRO A 24 17.43 31.61 -20.99
CA PRO A 24 18.89 31.81 -20.93
C PRO A 24 19.53 31.25 -19.65
N GLN A 25 18.75 31.12 -18.57
CA GLN A 25 19.20 30.47 -17.33
C GLN A 25 18.85 28.97 -17.28
N GLY A 26 18.27 28.43 -18.37
CA GLY A 26 17.71 27.08 -18.40
C GLY A 26 16.44 26.94 -17.55
N ASN A 27 15.92 25.75 -17.51
CA ASN A 27 14.91 25.29 -16.57
C ASN A 27 15.17 23.81 -16.22
N VAL A 28 14.36 23.24 -15.35
CA VAL A 28 14.55 21.86 -14.89
C VAL A 28 14.62 20.84 -16.05
N TYR A 29 13.89 21.05 -17.13
CA TYR A 29 13.88 20.11 -18.28
C TYR A 29 15.11 20.25 -19.16
N LEU A 30 15.56 21.47 -19.45
CA LEU A 30 16.81 21.69 -20.17
C LEU A 30 17.99 21.10 -19.39
N GLN A 31 18.09 21.43 -18.10
CA GLN A 31 19.13 20.89 -17.21
C GLN A 31 19.09 19.37 -17.16
N MET A 32 17.89 18.78 -16.97
CA MET A 32 17.71 17.33 -16.99
C MET A 32 18.25 16.71 -18.30
N ARG A 33 17.93 17.28 -19.44
CA ARG A 33 18.40 16.77 -20.72
C ARG A 33 19.90 16.94 -20.91
N ASP A 34 20.44 18.07 -20.52
CA ASP A 34 21.86 18.39 -20.67
C ASP A 34 22.74 17.55 -19.71
N GLU A 35 22.28 17.30 -18.49
CA GLU A 35 23.02 16.57 -17.45
C GLU A 35 22.80 15.06 -17.49
N LEU A 36 21.56 14.61 -17.70
CA LEU A 36 21.18 13.19 -17.64
C LEU A 36 21.15 12.53 -19.04
N GLY A 37 21.09 13.32 -20.10
CA GLY A 37 20.88 12.79 -21.44
C GLY A 37 19.43 12.30 -21.62
N THR A 38 19.26 11.11 -22.16
CA THR A 38 17.96 10.43 -22.29
C THR A 38 17.79 9.42 -21.19
N LEU A 39 16.72 9.55 -20.40
CA LEU A 39 16.42 8.64 -19.28
C LEU A 39 15.96 7.25 -19.77
N TYR A 40 15.36 7.19 -20.94
CA TYR A 40 14.76 5.99 -21.52
C TYR A 40 15.22 5.81 -22.96
N GLN A 41 15.16 4.57 -23.44
CA GLN A 41 15.43 4.19 -24.83
C GLN A 41 14.27 3.34 -25.36
N ASP A 42 14.09 3.30 -26.69
CA ASP A 42 13.04 2.47 -27.30
C ASP A 42 13.22 0.99 -26.99
N GLU A 43 14.46 0.52 -26.89
CA GLU A 43 14.79 -0.87 -26.54
C GLU A 43 14.20 -1.27 -25.18
N ASP A 44 14.07 -0.34 -24.24
CA ASP A 44 13.47 -0.58 -22.93
C ASP A 44 11.99 -1.01 -23.01
N PHE A 45 11.34 -0.77 -24.15
CA PHE A 45 9.90 -1.02 -24.34
C PHE A 45 9.59 -1.97 -25.49
N ARG A 46 10.61 -2.60 -26.08
CA ARG A 46 10.47 -3.43 -27.28
C ARG A 46 9.46 -4.57 -27.11
N ASP A 47 9.46 -5.20 -25.96
CA ASP A 47 8.57 -6.32 -25.62
C ASP A 47 7.09 -5.93 -25.50
N LEU A 48 6.80 -4.64 -25.35
CA LEU A 48 5.42 -4.12 -25.27
C LEU A 48 4.73 -3.99 -26.62
N PHE A 49 5.46 -4.15 -27.71
CA PHE A 49 4.97 -3.91 -29.07
C PHE A 49 5.29 -5.08 -30.00
N PRO A 50 4.37 -5.44 -30.89
CA PRO A 50 4.67 -6.39 -31.94
C PRO A 50 5.66 -5.82 -32.98
N SER A 51 6.36 -6.68 -33.69
CA SER A 51 7.31 -6.31 -34.74
C SER A 51 6.66 -5.90 -36.07
N ARG A 52 5.34 -6.14 -36.23
CA ARG A 52 4.58 -5.85 -37.47
C ARG A 52 3.31 -5.09 -37.16
N GLY A 53 2.96 -4.13 -38.02
CA GLY A 53 1.74 -3.31 -37.91
C GLY A 53 2.02 -1.85 -38.21
N GLN A 54 1.06 -0.99 -37.96
CA GLN A 54 1.22 0.46 -38.05
C GLN A 54 2.26 0.95 -37.04
N PRO A 55 3.21 1.83 -37.43
CA PRO A 55 4.21 2.38 -36.51
C PRO A 55 3.56 3.01 -35.25
N ALA A 56 4.12 2.70 -34.10
CA ALA A 56 3.75 3.34 -32.85
C ALA A 56 4.47 4.70 -32.71
N GLU A 57 3.92 5.56 -31.88
CA GLU A 57 4.67 6.72 -31.37
C GLU A 57 5.87 6.23 -30.54
N VAL A 58 6.93 6.99 -30.54
CA VAL A 58 8.24 6.65 -29.98
C VAL A 58 8.15 6.42 -28.46
N PRO A 59 8.33 5.18 -27.96
CA PRO A 59 8.04 4.85 -26.56
C PRO A 59 8.90 5.60 -25.54
N TRP A 60 10.18 5.87 -25.80
CA TRP A 60 11.02 6.63 -24.87
C TRP A 60 10.48 8.06 -24.66
N ARG A 61 9.89 8.68 -25.69
CA ARG A 61 9.24 10.00 -25.55
C ARG A 61 7.99 9.90 -24.72
N LEU A 62 7.16 8.88 -24.93
CA LEU A 62 5.93 8.67 -24.14
C LEU A 62 6.24 8.42 -22.67
N ALA A 63 7.29 7.67 -22.37
CA ALA A 63 7.80 7.45 -21.03
C ALA A 63 8.20 8.77 -20.35
N LEU A 64 8.99 9.59 -21.06
CA LEU A 64 9.45 10.87 -20.55
C LEU A 64 8.31 11.88 -20.41
N VAL A 65 7.39 11.93 -21.40
CA VAL A 65 6.16 12.76 -21.30
C VAL A 65 5.31 12.33 -20.11
N THR A 66 5.18 11.04 -19.85
CA THR A 66 4.46 10.53 -18.68
C THR A 66 5.09 11.05 -17.39
N LEU A 67 6.42 11.01 -17.26
CA LEU A 67 7.15 11.54 -16.11
C LEU A 67 6.90 13.05 -15.93
N MET A 68 7.04 13.83 -17.00
CA MET A 68 6.83 15.29 -16.97
C MET A 68 5.36 15.65 -16.69
N GLN A 69 4.42 14.91 -17.27
CA GLN A 69 2.99 15.03 -17.02
C GLN A 69 2.67 14.90 -15.52
N TYR A 70 3.21 13.88 -14.86
CA TYR A 70 3.01 13.67 -13.43
C TYR A 70 3.71 14.72 -12.59
N ALA A 71 4.91 15.14 -12.96
CA ALA A 71 5.65 16.19 -12.26
C ALA A 71 4.89 17.53 -12.23
N GLU A 72 4.15 17.84 -13.28
CA GLU A 72 3.37 19.08 -13.40
C GLU A 72 1.87 18.91 -13.08
N GLY A 73 1.38 17.68 -12.87
CA GLY A 73 -0.04 17.39 -12.59
C GLY A 73 -0.96 17.68 -13.79
N LEU A 74 -0.50 17.41 -15.02
CA LEU A 74 -1.25 17.65 -16.25
C LEU A 74 -2.17 16.49 -16.58
N THR A 75 -3.30 16.80 -17.24
CA THR A 75 -4.14 15.79 -17.90
C THR A 75 -3.48 15.31 -19.20
N ASP A 76 -3.91 14.17 -19.76
CA ASP A 76 -3.40 13.66 -21.04
C ASP A 76 -3.50 14.70 -22.17
N ARG A 77 -4.61 15.43 -22.23
CA ARG A 77 -4.81 16.52 -23.22
C ARG A 77 -3.81 17.65 -23.01
N GLN A 78 -3.65 18.10 -21.78
CA GLN A 78 -2.68 19.16 -21.45
C GLN A 78 -1.24 18.73 -21.73
N ALA A 79 -0.88 17.48 -21.46
CA ALA A 79 0.44 16.94 -21.77
C ALA A 79 0.68 16.88 -23.29
N ALA A 80 -0.28 16.40 -24.08
CA ALA A 80 -0.19 16.41 -25.54
C ALA A 80 -0.10 17.84 -26.10
N ASP A 81 -0.85 18.81 -25.54
CA ASP A 81 -0.74 20.22 -25.90
C ASP A 81 0.62 20.82 -25.50
N ALA A 82 1.19 20.41 -24.35
CA ALA A 82 2.52 20.84 -23.92
C ALA A 82 3.61 20.33 -24.88
N VAL A 83 3.55 19.08 -25.35
CA VAL A 83 4.45 18.55 -26.38
C VAL A 83 4.42 19.40 -27.63
N ARG A 84 3.24 19.83 -28.07
CA ARG A 84 3.05 20.65 -29.28
C ARG A 84 3.55 22.08 -29.13
N THR A 85 3.32 22.71 -27.98
CA THR A 85 3.42 24.16 -27.81
C THR A 85 4.60 24.62 -26.99
N ARG A 86 5.17 23.79 -26.12
CA ARG A 86 6.22 24.20 -25.18
C ARG A 86 7.62 23.93 -25.73
N ILE A 87 8.43 24.97 -25.74
CA ILE A 87 9.81 24.88 -26.25
C ILE A 87 10.72 24.02 -25.36
N ASP A 88 10.56 24.06 -24.04
CA ASP A 88 11.32 23.26 -23.10
C ASP A 88 10.99 21.76 -23.23
N TRP A 89 9.73 21.41 -23.51
CA TRP A 89 9.32 20.04 -23.80
C TRP A 89 9.84 19.57 -25.15
N LYS A 90 9.81 20.42 -26.20
CA LYS A 90 10.41 20.08 -27.50
C LYS A 90 11.92 19.85 -27.39
N TYR A 91 12.61 20.64 -26.59
CA TYR A 91 14.04 20.47 -26.32
C TYR A 91 14.35 19.10 -25.71
N VAL A 92 13.67 18.75 -24.60
CA VAL A 92 13.96 17.50 -23.89
C VAL A 92 13.57 16.26 -24.70
N LEU A 93 12.55 16.36 -25.54
CA LEU A 93 12.04 15.28 -26.40
C LEU A 93 12.74 15.19 -27.76
N SER A 94 13.73 16.04 -28.04
CA SER A 94 14.41 16.13 -29.35
C SER A 94 13.41 16.30 -30.51
N LEU A 95 12.49 17.25 -30.39
CA LEU A 95 11.46 17.56 -31.40
C LEU A 95 11.80 18.83 -32.17
N GLU A 96 11.43 18.86 -33.44
CA GLU A 96 11.47 20.07 -34.25
C GLU A 96 10.45 21.11 -33.73
N LEU A 97 10.69 22.39 -34.01
CA LEU A 97 9.76 23.46 -33.62
C LEU A 97 8.35 23.26 -34.22
N THR A 98 8.30 22.74 -35.44
CA THR A 98 7.07 22.50 -36.20
C THR A 98 6.40 21.18 -35.92
N ASP A 99 7.00 20.33 -35.06
CA ASP A 99 6.43 19.04 -34.70
C ASP A 99 5.06 19.21 -34.07
N SER A 100 4.03 18.54 -34.61
CA SER A 100 2.64 18.65 -34.17
C SER A 100 2.32 17.83 -32.90
N GLY A 101 3.26 17.05 -32.41
CA GLY A 101 3.04 16.10 -31.32
C GLY A 101 2.12 14.94 -31.71
N PHE A 102 1.44 14.39 -30.74
CA PHE A 102 0.58 13.21 -30.89
C PHE A 102 -0.78 13.44 -30.23
N ASP A 103 -1.76 12.55 -30.54
CA ASP A 103 -3.08 12.57 -29.88
C ASP A 103 -2.96 12.12 -28.43
N PHE A 104 -3.70 12.78 -27.54
CA PHE A 104 -3.68 12.50 -26.11
C PHE A 104 -4.01 11.05 -25.73
N SER A 105 -4.78 10.33 -26.56
CA SER A 105 -5.13 8.91 -26.35
C SER A 105 -3.91 7.99 -26.34
N VAL A 106 -2.84 8.38 -27.05
CA VAL A 106 -1.58 7.62 -27.12
C VAL A 106 -0.95 7.44 -25.75
N LEU A 107 -1.03 8.44 -24.85
CA LEU A 107 -0.53 8.33 -23.47
C LEU A 107 -1.32 7.28 -22.67
N SER A 108 -2.64 7.28 -22.82
CA SER A 108 -3.51 6.28 -22.18
C SER A 108 -3.23 4.87 -22.69
N GLU A 109 -3.05 4.71 -24.01
CA GLU A 109 -2.69 3.42 -24.61
C GLU A 109 -1.31 2.93 -24.14
N PHE A 110 -0.32 3.80 -24.09
CA PHE A 110 1.03 3.46 -23.62
C PHE A 110 1.00 2.97 -22.17
N ARG A 111 0.33 3.69 -21.26
CA ARG A 111 0.16 3.25 -19.88
C ARG A 111 -0.61 1.93 -19.77
N GLY A 112 -1.66 1.76 -20.60
CA GLY A 112 -2.39 0.50 -20.68
C GLY A 112 -1.50 -0.68 -21.10
N ARG A 113 -0.57 -0.48 -22.04
CA ARG A 113 0.42 -1.50 -22.43
C ARG A 113 1.37 -1.86 -21.28
N LEU A 114 1.90 -0.86 -20.56
CA LEU A 114 2.73 -1.10 -19.38
C LEU A 114 2.01 -2.00 -18.37
N LEU A 115 0.74 -1.70 -18.07
CA LEU A 115 -0.07 -2.47 -17.11
C LEU A 115 -0.36 -3.90 -17.59
N VAL A 116 -0.74 -4.08 -18.85
CA VAL A 116 -1.05 -5.41 -19.42
C VAL A 116 0.18 -6.34 -19.38
N HIS A 117 1.38 -5.80 -19.50
CA HIS A 117 2.63 -6.57 -19.50
C HIS A 117 3.34 -6.60 -18.14
N GLY A 118 2.73 -6.03 -17.07
CA GLY A 118 3.36 -5.94 -15.75
C GLY A 118 4.66 -5.12 -15.76
N ALA A 119 4.72 -4.11 -16.63
CA ALA A 119 5.92 -3.30 -16.87
C ALA A 119 5.80 -1.87 -16.29
N GLU A 120 4.81 -1.63 -15.42
CA GLU A 120 4.53 -0.32 -14.82
C GLU A 120 5.70 0.22 -13.99
N ARG A 121 6.45 -0.65 -13.35
CA ARG A 121 7.63 -0.28 -12.56
C ARG A 121 8.84 0.11 -13.43
N ARG A 122 8.89 -0.30 -14.69
CA ARG A 122 10.05 -0.13 -15.60
C ARG A 122 10.55 1.31 -15.68
N LEU A 123 9.64 2.29 -15.68
CA LEU A 123 10.03 3.70 -15.70
C LEU A 123 10.82 4.10 -14.45
N PHE A 124 10.41 3.59 -13.32
CA PHE A 124 11.05 3.86 -12.05
C PHE A 124 12.41 3.14 -11.93
N ASP A 125 12.45 1.87 -12.29
CA ASP A 125 13.67 1.05 -12.22
C ASP A 125 14.78 1.62 -13.13
N ARG A 126 14.44 2.03 -14.34
CA ARG A 126 15.40 2.67 -15.25
C ARG A 126 15.97 3.98 -14.69
N LEU A 127 15.14 4.76 -14.01
CA LEU A 127 15.59 5.98 -13.35
C LEU A 127 16.56 5.67 -12.19
N LEU A 128 16.25 4.66 -11.38
CA LEU A 128 17.09 4.22 -10.28
C LEU A 128 18.43 3.65 -10.77
N GLU A 129 18.45 2.87 -11.84
CA GLU A 129 19.68 2.37 -12.48
C GLU A 129 20.61 3.53 -12.87
N GLN A 130 20.07 4.56 -13.53
CA GLN A 130 20.85 5.74 -13.88
C GLN A 130 21.40 6.51 -12.68
N PHE A 131 20.63 6.61 -11.59
CA PHE A 131 21.10 7.26 -10.36
C PHE A 131 22.21 6.46 -9.68
N ARG A 132 22.13 5.12 -9.73
CA ARG A 132 23.21 4.24 -9.27
C ARG A 132 24.47 4.37 -10.11
N GLU A 133 24.37 4.33 -11.43
CA GLU A 133 25.51 4.50 -12.36
C GLU A 133 26.26 5.80 -12.13
N ARG A 134 25.53 6.87 -11.76
CA ARG A 134 26.11 8.18 -11.41
C ARG A 134 26.63 8.27 -9.97
N GLY A 135 26.44 7.22 -9.17
CA GLY A 135 26.85 7.20 -7.77
C GLY A 135 25.97 8.07 -6.84
N TRP A 136 24.81 8.52 -7.29
CA TRP A 136 23.88 9.30 -6.46
C TRP A 136 23.12 8.43 -5.46
N ILE A 137 22.91 7.15 -5.78
CA ILE A 137 22.42 6.15 -4.85
C ILE A 137 23.61 5.25 -4.49
N LYS A 138 23.98 5.27 -3.22
CA LYS A 138 25.10 4.47 -2.70
C LYS A 138 24.69 3.02 -2.51
N ALA A 139 25.56 2.11 -2.95
CA ALA A 139 25.44 0.71 -2.59
C ALA A 139 25.53 0.57 -1.06
N ARG A 140 24.55 -0.12 -0.46
CA ARG A 140 24.51 -0.31 1.00
C ARG A 140 24.50 1.01 1.79
N GLY A 141 23.84 2.04 1.27
CA GLY A 141 23.67 3.33 1.94
C GLY A 141 22.69 3.28 3.12
N LYS A 142 22.29 4.44 3.63
CA LYS A 142 21.23 4.58 4.64
C LYS A 142 19.90 4.86 3.96
N GLN A 143 18.85 4.23 4.46
CA GLN A 143 17.49 4.44 3.97
C GLN A 143 16.52 4.64 5.12
N ARG A 144 15.36 5.21 4.81
CA ARG A 144 14.25 5.29 5.75
C ARG A 144 12.92 5.00 5.05
N THR A 145 12.00 4.35 5.78
CA THR A 145 10.65 4.04 5.30
C THR A 145 9.60 4.65 6.22
N ASP A 146 8.58 5.26 5.60
CA ASP A 146 7.35 5.66 6.28
C ASP A 146 6.13 5.35 5.42
N SER A 147 4.97 5.19 6.06
CA SER A 147 3.69 4.92 5.39
C SER A 147 2.76 6.12 5.42
N THR A 148 2.01 6.25 4.34
CA THR A 148 0.86 7.16 4.29
C THR A 148 -0.38 6.41 3.81
N HIS A 149 -1.56 6.89 4.21
CA HIS A 149 -2.81 6.33 3.74
C HIS A 149 -3.21 6.94 2.39
N VAL A 150 -3.74 6.10 1.50
CA VAL A 150 -4.31 6.50 0.21
C VAL A 150 -5.80 6.16 0.22
N LEU A 151 -6.61 7.15 -0.07
CA LEU A 151 -8.05 6.96 -0.20
C LEU A 151 -8.34 6.22 -1.51
N ALA A 152 -9.18 5.20 -1.45
CA ALA A 152 -9.73 4.62 -2.66
C ALA A 152 -10.52 5.68 -3.45
N ALA A 153 -10.47 5.61 -4.77
CA ALA A 153 -11.20 6.53 -5.65
C ALA A 153 -12.71 6.20 -5.73
N ILE A 154 -13.26 5.73 -4.63
CA ILE A 154 -14.65 5.33 -4.47
C ILE A 154 -15.34 6.13 -3.38
N ARG A 155 -16.65 6.24 -3.46
CA ARG A 155 -17.46 6.76 -2.36
C ARG A 155 -17.44 5.76 -1.20
N THR A 156 -17.14 6.23 0.02
CA THR A 156 -17.30 5.41 1.23
C THR A 156 -18.78 5.07 1.40
N LEU A 157 -19.07 3.77 1.46
CA LEU A 157 -20.42 3.25 1.62
C LEU A 157 -20.62 2.77 3.05
N ARG A 158 -21.78 3.09 3.64
CA ARG A 158 -22.23 2.44 4.86
C ARG A 158 -22.71 1.03 4.51
N ARG A 159 -22.82 0.18 5.51
CA ARG A 159 -23.13 -1.25 5.35
C ARG A 159 -24.35 -1.51 4.46
N LEU A 160 -25.49 -0.84 4.73
CA LEU A 160 -26.71 -0.99 3.94
C LEU A 160 -26.55 -0.43 2.51
N GLU A 161 -25.84 0.68 2.35
CA GLU A 161 -25.49 1.21 1.03
C GLU A 161 -24.61 0.23 0.25
N CYS A 162 -23.66 -0.44 0.91
CA CYS A 162 -22.76 -1.40 0.28
C CYS A 162 -23.54 -2.59 -0.33
N VAL A 163 -24.43 -3.21 0.42
CA VAL A 163 -25.20 -4.34 -0.10
C VAL A 163 -26.16 -3.93 -1.22
N GLY A 164 -26.83 -2.77 -1.08
CA GLY A 164 -27.70 -2.23 -2.13
C GLY A 164 -26.95 -1.86 -3.41
N GLU A 165 -25.79 -1.21 -3.30
CA GLU A 165 -24.92 -0.89 -4.44
C GLU A 165 -24.32 -2.14 -5.07
N THR A 166 -24.04 -3.18 -4.28
CA THR A 166 -23.54 -4.45 -4.81
C THR A 166 -24.58 -5.16 -5.66
N MET A 167 -25.82 -5.20 -5.19
CA MET A 167 -26.93 -5.74 -6.00
C MET A 167 -27.13 -4.92 -7.26
N ARG A 168 -27.18 -3.59 -7.14
CA ARG A 168 -27.32 -2.69 -8.30
C ARG A 168 -26.20 -2.85 -9.31
N HIS A 169 -24.96 -3.02 -8.85
CA HIS A 169 -23.80 -3.25 -9.73
C HIS A 169 -23.93 -4.57 -10.49
N ALA A 170 -24.30 -5.66 -9.82
CA ALA A 170 -24.51 -6.95 -10.45
C ALA A 170 -25.61 -6.89 -11.52
N LEU A 171 -26.76 -6.25 -11.22
CA LEU A 171 -27.84 -6.06 -12.18
C LEU A 171 -27.41 -5.23 -13.39
N ASN A 172 -26.63 -4.15 -13.20
CA ASN A 172 -26.15 -3.32 -14.30
C ASN A 172 -25.19 -4.09 -15.23
N VAL A 173 -24.28 -4.90 -14.66
CA VAL A 173 -23.38 -5.74 -15.47
C VAL A 173 -24.18 -6.79 -16.25
N LEU A 174 -25.15 -7.45 -15.62
CA LEU A 174 -26.02 -8.42 -16.30
C LEU A 174 -26.86 -7.75 -17.41
N ALA A 175 -27.36 -6.55 -17.19
CA ALA A 175 -28.10 -5.79 -18.20
C ALA A 175 -27.23 -5.44 -19.42
N GLU A 176 -25.93 -5.29 -19.23
CA GLU A 176 -24.98 -5.01 -20.32
C GLU A 176 -24.60 -6.28 -21.10
N VAL A 177 -24.32 -7.39 -20.40
CA VAL A 177 -23.73 -8.60 -21.02
C VAL A 177 -24.77 -9.70 -21.33
N ALA A 178 -25.90 -9.74 -20.64
CA ALA A 178 -26.95 -10.77 -20.77
C ALA A 178 -28.37 -10.19 -20.59
N PRO A 179 -28.78 -9.15 -21.37
CA PRO A 179 -30.04 -8.44 -21.14
C PRO A 179 -31.28 -9.33 -21.25
N THR A 180 -31.34 -10.25 -22.21
CA THR A 180 -32.46 -11.15 -22.39
C THR A 180 -32.65 -12.07 -21.19
N TRP A 181 -31.57 -12.70 -20.75
CA TRP A 181 -31.55 -13.54 -19.55
C TRP A 181 -32.01 -12.78 -18.31
N LEU A 182 -31.51 -11.54 -18.13
CA LEU A 182 -31.91 -10.71 -16.99
C LEU A 182 -33.41 -10.40 -17.01
N LEU A 183 -33.98 -10.05 -18.17
CA LEU A 183 -35.41 -9.76 -18.29
C LEU A 183 -36.31 -10.96 -17.96
N GLU A 184 -35.87 -12.19 -18.25
CA GLU A 184 -36.57 -13.42 -17.92
C GLU A 184 -36.58 -13.77 -16.43
N HIS A 185 -35.56 -13.31 -15.70
CA HIS A 185 -35.33 -13.65 -14.28
C HIS A 185 -35.49 -12.47 -13.32
N MET A 186 -35.73 -11.27 -13.85
CA MET A 186 -35.84 -10.04 -13.06
C MET A 186 -37.23 -9.91 -12.43
N GLU A 187 -37.27 -9.75 -11.11
CA GLU A 187 -38.50 -9.42 -10.39
C GLU A 187 -38.94 -7.97 -10.71
N PRO A 188 -40.23 -7.70 -10.87
CA PRO A 188 -40.71 -6.35 -11.23
C PRO A 188 -40.27 -5.25 -10.25
N GLU A 189 -40.23 -5.56 -8.97
CA GLU A 189 -39.85 -4.63 -7.89
C GLU A 189 -38.37 -4.26 -7.91
N TRP A 190 -37.51 -5.08 -8.57
CA TRP A 190 -36.09 -4.81 -8.66
C TRP A 190 -35.80 -3.57 -9.49
N ALA A 191 -36.56 -3.32 -10.54
CA ALA A 191 -36.43 -2.13 -11.39
C ALA A 191 -36.52 -0.86 -10.54
N GLU A 192 -37.58 -0.72 -9.73
CA GLU A 192 -37.79 0.44 -8.87
C GLU A 192 -36.74 0.53 -7.75
N ARG A 193 -36.40 -0.63 -7.12
CA ARG A 193 -35.50 -0.67 -5.97
C ARG A 193 -34.06 -0.36 -6.32
N TYR A 194 -33.56 -0.81 -7.48
CA TYR A 194 -32.14 -0.73 -7.86
C TYR A 194 -31.85 0.26 -9.00
N GLU A 195 -32.84 0.96 -9.56
CA GLU A 195 -32.63 2.01 -10.58
C GLU A 195 -31.67 3.09 -10.09
N LYS A 196 -31.88 3.56 -8.88
CA LYS A 196 -31.13 4.69 -8.29
C LYS A 196 -30.04 4.23 -7.35
N ARG A 197 -28.97 5.04 -7.28
CA ARG A 197 -27.87 4.80 -6.33
C ARG A 197 -28.37 4.79 -4.90
N PHE A 198 -27.89 3.85 -4.12
CA PHE A 198 -28.08 3.82 -2.67
C PHE A 198 -27.28 4.96 -2.02
N SER A 199 -27.97 5.83 -1.31
CA SER A 199 -27.39 6.97 -0.61
C SER A 199 -28.10 7.14 0.72
N ASP A 200 -27.37 7.39 1.80
CA ASP A 200 -27.90 7.42 3.17
C ASP A 200 -29.11 8.35 3.34
N PHE A 201 -29.15 9.47 2.62
CA PHE A 201 -30.28 10.40 2.64
C PHE A 201 -31.59 9.84 2.00
N ARG A 202 -31.49 8.77 1.20
CA ARG A 202 -32.64 8.07 0.60
C ARG A 202 -33.06 6.83 1.38
N LEU A 203 -32.23 6.39 2.33
CA LEU A 203 -32.54 5.23 3.15
C LEU A 203 -33.53 5.60 4.26
N PRO A 204 -34.33 4.64 4.75
CA PRO A 204 -35.21 4.85 5.89
C PRO A 204 -34.43 5.41 7.08
N LYS A 205 -35.04 6.34 7.83
CA LYS A 205 -34.42 6.89 9.05
C LYS A 205 -34.60 5.95 10.24
N ASP A 206 -35.69 5.21 10.27
CA ASP A 206 -35.99 4.23 11.32
C ASP A 206 -35.11 2.99 11.21
N VAL A 207 -34.58 2.55 12.36
CA VAL A 207 -33.67 1.41 12.43
C VAL A 207 -34.34 0.10 12.02
N LYS A 208 -35.60 -0.12 12.42
CA LYS A 208 -36.36 -1.33 12.06
C LYS A 208 -36.62 -1.37 10.56
N ALA A 209 -37.01 -0.25 9.97
CA ALA A 209 -37.23 -0.15 8.54
C ALA A 209 -35.92 -0.38 7.75
N ARG A 210 -34.76 0.02 8.28
CA ARG A 210 -33.45 -0.31 7.68
C ARG A 210 -33.14 -1.82 7.69
N VAL A 211 -33.48 -2.50 8.78
CA VAL A 211 -33.30 -3.98 8.87
C VAL A 211 -34.23 -4.68 7.87
N VAL A 212 -35.50 -4.28 7.80
CA VAL A 212 -36.44 -4.83 6.82
C VAL A 212 -35.93 -4.63 5.39
N LEU A 213 -35.42 -3.43 5.05
CA LEU A 213 -34.85 -3.17 3.74
C LEU A 213 -33.60 -4.04 3.50
N ALA A 214 -32.73 -4.20 4.50
CA ALA A 214 -31.55 -5.06 4.39
C ALA A 214 -31.95 -6.52 4.12
N GLU A 215 -32.94 -7.04 4.82
CA GLU A 215 -33.42 -8.41 4.61
C GLU A 215 -34.11 -8.58 3.25
N THR A 216 -34.84 -7.57 2.77
CA THR A 216 -35.40 -7.55 1.41
C THR A 216 -34.30 -7.61 0.35
N ILE A 217 -33.28 -6.76 0.47
CA ILE A 217 -32.11 -6.79 -0.42
C ILE A 217 -31.40 -8.15 -0.34
N GLY A 218 -31.29 -8.71 0.86
CA GLY A 218 -30.72 -10.02 1.10
C GLY A 218 -31.43 -11.15 0.36
N ALA A 219 -32.78 -11.12 0.39
CA ALA A 219 -33.62 -12.07 -0.34
C ALA A 219 -33.50 -11.91 -1.87
N ASP A 220 -33.48 -10.68 -2.35
CA ASP A 220 -33.32 -10.40 -3.79
C ASP A 220 -31.99 -10.93 -4.33
N GLY A 221 -30.88 -10.65 -3.66
CA GLY A 221 -29.57 -11.12 -4.10
C GLY A 221 -29.39 -12.64 -3.97
N ARG A 222 -30.05 -13.26 -2.98
CA ARG A 222 -30.11 -14.73 -2.91
C ARG A 222 -30.82 -15.31 -4.13
N ARG A 223 -31.98 -14.78 -4.51
CA ARG A 223 -32.72 -15.22 -5.70
C ARG A 223 -31.88 -15.04 -6.96
N LEU A 224 -31.25 -13.87 -7.14
CA LEU A 224 -30.39 -13.62 -8.28
C LEU A 224 -29.25 -14.66 -8.35
N LEU A 225 -28.59 -14.94 -7.24
CA LEU A 225 -27.54 -15.97 -7.18
C LEU A 225 -28.09 -17.36 -7.49
N GLU A 226 -29.27 -17.71 -6.95
CA GLU A 226 -29.93 -19.00 -7.24
C GLU A 226 -30.22 -19.15 -8.74
N HIS A 227 -30.72 -18.12 -9.42
CA HIS A 227 -30.94 -18.13 -10.87
C HIS A 227 -29.63 -18.25 -11.65
N VAL A 228 -28.61 -17.48 -11.30
CA VAL A 228 -27.30 -17.52 -11.97
C VAL A 228 -26.63 -18.90 -11.84
N TYR A 229 -26.66 -19.50 -10.65
CA TYR A 229 -26.04 -20.82 -10.42
C TYR A 229 -26.88 -22.01 -10.89
N ALA A 230 -28.18 -21.82 -11.11
CA ALA A 230 -29.04 -22.81 -11.75
C ALA A 230 -28.96 -22.80 -13.28
N GLU A 231 -28.41 -21.72 -13.86
CA GLU A 231 -28.32 -21.54 -15.31
C GLU A 231 -27.20 -22.41 -15.90
N THR A 232 -27.62 -23.35 -16.78
CA THR A 232 -26.69 -24.30 -17.40
C THR A 232 -26.28 -23.92 -18.82
N SER A 233 -27.09 -23.08 -19.48
CA SER A 233 -26.86 -22.64 -20.87
C SER A 233 -25.81 -21.53 -20.95
N LEU A 234 -25.66 -20.73 -19.88
CA LEU A 234 -24.76 -19.60 -19.79
C LEU A 234 -23.87 -19.69 -18.51
N PRO A 235 -23.04 -20.74 -18.36
CA PRO A 235 -22.29 -20.99 -17.13
C PRO A 235 -21.32 -19.86 -16.79
N TRP A 236 -20.88 -19.07 -17.78
CA TRP A 236 -20.00 -17.93 -17.60
C TRP A 236 -20.64 -16.78 -16.79
N LEU A 237 -21.97 -16.74 -16.64
CA LEU A 237 -22.62 -15.75 -15.78
C LEU A 237 -22.12 -15.83 -14.34
N ALA A 238 -21.89 -17.04 -13.84
CA ALA A 238 -21.37 -17.27 -12.51
C ALA A 238 -19.93 -16.75 -12.34
N GLU A 239 -19.14 -16.69 -13.42
CA GLU A 239 -17.75 -16.24 -13.41
C GLU A 239 -17.58 -14.72 -13.50
N LEU A 240 -18.67 -13.97 -13.76
CA LEU A 240 -18.63 -12.50 -13.79
C LEU A 240 -18.15 -11.96 -12.43
N GLU A 241 -17.18 -11.05 -12.45
CA GLU A 241 -16.61 -10.47 -11.23
C GLU A 241 -17.68 -9.79 -10.36
N ALA A 242 -18.69 -9.15 -10.99
CA ALA A 242 -19.81 -8.55 -10.28
C ALA A 242 -20.66 -9.60 -9.52
N ILE A 243 -20.86 -10.78 -10.10
CA ILE A 243 -21.57 -11.90 -9.46
C ILE A 243 -20.74 -12.53 -8.35
N GLN A 244 -19.45 -12.74 -8.57
CA GLN A 244 -18.54 -13.21 -7.52
C GLN A 244 -18.43 -12.21 -6.37
N THR A 245 -18.45 -10.92 -6.64
CA THR A 245 -18.49 -9.87 -5.63
C THR A 245 -19.81 -9.89 -4.87
N LEU A 246 -20.95 -10.02 -5.56
CA LEU A 246 -22.26 -10.18 -4.95
C LEU A 246 -22.25 -11.36 -3.97
N ARG A 247 -21.80 -12.53 -4.42
CA ARG A 247 -21.71 -13.74 -3.59
C ARG A 247 -20.85 -13.53 -2.34
N ARG A 248 -19.64 -12.93 -2.49
CA ARG A 248 -18.75 -12.65 -1.35
C ARG A 248 -19.38 -11.69 -0.34
N VAL A 249 -19.99 -10.60 -0.81
CA VAL A 249 -20.66 -9.61 0.05
C VAL A 249 -21.84 -10.25 0.76
N TRP A 250 -22.63 -11.11 0.10
CA TRP A 250 -23.75 -11.82 0.74
C TRP A 250 -23.29 -12.74 1.87
N ILE A 251 -22.25 -13.53 1.66
CA ILE A 251 -21.67 -14.38 2.71
C ILE A 251 -21.21 -13.54 3.92
N GLN A 252 -20.69 -12.35 3.68
CA GLN A 252 -20.19 -11.47 4.74
C GLN A 252 -21.29 -10.78 5.54
N HIS A 253 -22.43 -10.46 4.92
CA HIS A 253 -23.48 -9.64 5.51
C HIS A 253 -24.73 -10.40 5.93
N TYR A 254 -24.92 -11.61 5.46
CA TYR A 254 -26.14 -12.38 5.71
C TYR A 254 -25.85 -13.79 6.24
N HIS A 255 -26.77 -14.30 7.07
CA HIS A 255 -26.88 -15.71 7.38
C HIS A 255 -27.86 -16.39 6.42
N ALA A 256 -27.51 -17.58 5.93
CA ALA A 256 -28.47 -18.44 5.25
C ALA A 256 -29.45 -19.02 6.28
N ARG A 257 -30.75 -18.97 5.97
CA ARG A 257 -31.81 -19.65 6.71
C ARG A 257 -32.51 -20.64 5.79
N GLU A 258 -33.26 -21.59 6.35
CA GLU A 258 -34.07 -22.52 5.57
C GLU A 258 -35.03 -21.76 4.63
N GLN A 259 -35.64 -20.68 5.13
CA GLN A 259 -36.48 -19.79 4.36
C GLN A 259 -35.87 -18.38 4.37
N GLY A 260 -35.06 -18.03 3.33
CA GLY A 260 -34.53 -16.69 3.13
C GLY A 260 -33.14 -16.43 3.72
N THR A 261 -32.88 -15.16 3.99
CA THR A 261 -31.64 -14.64 4.56
C THR A 261 -31.94 -13.80 5.78
N ALA A 262 -30.99 -13.74 6.72
CA ALA A 262 -31.05 -12.85 7.86
C ALA A 262 -29.85 -11.92 7.87
N TRP A 263 -30.09 -10.64 8.16
CA TRP A 263 -29.06 -9.65 8.33
C TRP A 263 -28.18 -9.97 9.55
N ARG A 264 -26.85 -10.04 9.38
CA ARG A 264 -25.91 -10.27 10.48
C ARG A 264 -25.91 -9.10 11.45
N ALA A 265 -25.71 -9.34 12.74
CA ALA A 265 -25.36 -8.29 13.69
C ALA A 265 -23.96 -7.73 13.43
N ASP A 266 -23.64 -6.55 13.97
CA ASP A 266 -22.36 -5.88 13.68
C ASP A 266 -21.14 -6.63 14.27
N ASP A 267 -21.33 -7.34 15.35
CA ASP A 267 -20.34 -8.20 16.02
C ASP A 267 -20.14 -9.57 15.32
N GLU A 268 -21.02 -9.93 14.38
CA GLU A 268 -20.93 -11.15 13.57
C GLU A 268 -20.23 -10.91 12.22
N LEU A 269 -19.86 -9.68 11.92
CA LEU A 269 -19.17 -9.35 10.68
C LEU A 269 -17.73 -9.89 10.67
N PRO A 270 -17.20 -10.26 9.50
CA PRO A 270 -15.80 -10.61 9.39
C PRO A 270 -14.90 -9.42 9.75
N PRO A 271 -13.63 -9.69 10.14
CA PRO A 271 -12.66 -8.64 10.38
C PRO A 271 -12.52 -7.68 9.19
N SER A 272 -12.20 -6.40 9.47
CA SER A 272 -12.05 -5.35 8.44
C SER A 272 -11.08 -5.72 7.32
N ALA A 273 -10.09 -6.58 7.60
CA ALA A 273 -9.15 -7.08 6.59
C ALA A 273 -9.82 -7.94 5.50
N LEU A 274 -10.95 -8.56 5.81
CA LEU A 274 -11.69 -9.42 4.88
C LEU A 274 -12.92 -8.72 4.31
N LEU A 275 -13.47 -7.72 5.04
CA LEU A 275 -14.74 -7.09 4.73
C LEU A 275 -14.66 -6.24 3.45
N ILE A 276 -15.49 -6.56 2.46
CA ILE A 276 -15.65 -5.74 1.26
C ILE A 276 -16.53 -4.54 1.60
N THR A 277 -16.01 -3.35 1.36
CA THR A 277 -16.67 -2.08 1.69
C THR A 277 -17.31 -1.39 0.48
N SER A 278 -17.01 -1.87 -0.73
CA SER A 278 -17.59 -1.35 -1.97
C SER A 278 -17.49 -2.39 -3.11
N PRO A 279 -18.52 -2.53 -3.94
CA PRO A 279 -18.45 -3.39 -5.12
C PRO A 279 -17.59 -2.80 -6.26
N TYR A 280 -17.25 -1.53 -6.17
CA TYR A 280 -16.48 -0.81 -7.19
C TYR A 280 -14.97 -0.85 -6.95
N ASP A 281 -14.55 -1.31 -5.77
CA ASP A 281 -13.17 -1.56 -5.39
C ASP A 281 -13.17 -2.59 -4.25
N THR A 282 -13.06 -3.85 -4.65
CA THR A 282 -13.19 -5.00 -3.73
C THR A 282 -11.95 -5.22 -2.87
N GLU A 283 -10.85 -4.54 -3.14
CA GLU A 283 -9.60 -4.64 -2.39
C GLU A 283 -9.43 -3.51 -1.37
N ALA A 284 -10.12 -2.39 -1.57
CA ALA A 284 -10.11 -1.30 -0.60
C ALA A 284 -10.63 -1.76 0.77
N ARG A 285 -9.87 -1.47 1.83
CA ARG A 285 -10.21 -1.86 3.21
C ARG A 285 -10.45 -0.62 4.07
N TYR A 286 -11.37 -0.77 5.03
CA TYR A 286 -11.56 0.23 6.07
C TYR A 286 -10.49 0.07 7.15
N SER A 287 -9.85 1.16 7.51
CA SER A 287 -8.88 1.21 8.60
C SER A 287 -9.01 2.49 9.41
N ARG A 288 -8.48 2.45 10.64
CA ARG A 288 -8.47 3.58 11.56
C ARG A 288 -7.11 3.69 12.25
N LYS A 289 -6.52 4.89 12.24
CA LYS A 289 -5.31 5.22 12.99
C LYS A 289 -5.57 6.47 13.84
N LYS A 290 -5.61 6.30 15.17
CA LYS A 290 -6.00 7.37 16.12
C LYS A 290 -7.40 7.93 15.79
N SER A 291 -7.51 9.22 15.48
CA SER A 291 -8.76 9.90 15.11
C SER A 291 -9.09 9.85 13.61
N THR A 292 -8.16 9.39 12.78
CA THR A 292 -8.35 9.34 11.32
C THR A 292 -8.83 7.96 10.90
N SER A 293 -9.95 7.91 10.17
CA SER A 293 -10.44 6.71 9.50
C SER A 293 -10.45 6.91 7.98
N TRP A 294 -10.18 5.84 7.24
CA TRP A 294 -10.22 5.88 5.77
C TRP A 294 -10.61 4.52 5.21
N THR A 295 -11.08 4.52 3.96
CA THR A 295 -11.24 3.31 3.15
C THR A 295 -10.28 3.41 1.97
N GLY A 296 -9.45 2.41 1.78
CA GLY A 296 -8.44 2.39 0.71
C GLY A 296 -7.23 1.56 1.06
N TYR A 297 -6.07 2.17 0.93
CA TYR A 297 -4.76 1.51 0.93
C TYR A 297 -3.77 2.25 1.84
N LYS A 298 -2.61 1.64 2.05
CA LYS A 298 -1.40 2.29 2.52
C LYS A 298 -0.35 2.25 1.42
N VAL A 299 0.46 3.30 1.35
CA VAL A 299 1.66 3.32 0.52
C VAL A 299 2.85 3.56 1.42
N HIS A 300 3.84 2.68 1.28
CA HIS A 300 5.12 2.75 1.97
C HIS A 300 6.15 3.31 0.99
N PHE A 301 6.81 4.38 1.40
CA PHE A 301 7.88 5.00 0.62
C PHE A 301 9.20 4.77 1.34
N THR A 302 10.18 4.24 0.62
CA THR A 302 11.56 4.17 1.07
C THR A 302 12.38 5.19 0.32
N GLU A 303 13.15 5.99 1.06
CA GLU A 303 14.04 6.96 0.48
C GLU A 303 15.45 6.87 1.08
N THR A 304 16.47 7.27 0.30
CA THR A 304 17.82 7.44 0.82
C THR A 304 17.84 8.55 1.87
N CYS A 305 18.67 8.42 2.89
CA CYS A 305 18.77 9.41 3.97
C CYS A 305 20.21 9.65 4.45
N GLU A 306 21.15 9.69 3.50
CA GLU A 306 22.52 10.08 3.79
C GLU A 306 22.61 11.55 4.19
N ASP A 307 23.51 11.86 5.13
CA ASP A 307 23.71 13.21 5.61
C ASP A 307 24.28 14.10 4.49
N ASN A 308 23.69 15.28 4.30
CA ASN A 308 24.09 16.29 3.30
C ASN A 308 23.98 15.86 1.83
N GLU A 309 23.20 14.82 1.53
CA GLU A 309 22.94 14.37 0.17
C GLU A 309 21.44 14.50 -0.20
N PRO A 310 21.12 14.57 -1.49
CA PRO A 310 19.72 14.52 -1.91
C PRO A 310 19.06 13.19 -1.53
N HIS A 311 17.82 13.25 -1.12
CA HIS A 311 17.05 12.06 -0.79
C HIS A 311 16.24 11.60 -2.01
N PHE A 312 16.48 10.36 -2.44
CA PHE A 312 15.80 9.72 -3.55
C PHE A 312 14.85 8.66 -3.04
N ILE A 313 13.63 8.62 -3.56
CA ILE A 313 12.73 7.49 -3.34
C ILE A 313 13.33 6.29 -4.10
N VAL A 314 13.58 5.19 -3.40
CA VAL A 314 14.20 3.97 -3.96
C VAL A 314 13.23 2.79 -4.00
N ALA A 315 12.18 2.80 -3.17
CA ALA A 315 11.11 1.81 -3.24
C ALA A 315 9.75 2.43 -2.93
N VAL A 316 8.72 1.90 -3.57
CA VAL A 316 7.32 2.24 -3.34
C VAL A 316 6.53 0.94 -3.27
N MET A 317 5.87 0.69 -2.13
CA MET A 317 5.06 -0.50 -1.93
C MET A 317 3.66 -0.11 -1.50
N THR A 318 2.63 -0.73 -2.10
CA THR A 318 1.23 -0.50 -1.75
C THR A 318 0.65 -1.73 -1.09
N THR A 319 -0.03 -1.55 0.04
CA THR A 319 -0.74 -2.60 0.76
C THR A 319 -2.18 -2.20 1.01
N ASP A 320 -3.04 -3.15 1.37
CA ASP A 320 -4.36 -2.80 1.90
C ASP A 320 -4.24 -1.98 3.21
N ALA A 321 -5.29 -1.24 3.53
CA ALA A 321 -5.27 -0.32 4.68
C ALA A 321 -5.13 -1.03 6.04
N THR A 322 -5.38 -2.34 6.13
CA THR A 322 -5.35 -3.12 7.37
C THR A 322 -4.03 -3.84 7.61
N THR A 323 -3.18 -3.95 6.57
CA THR A 323 -1.86 -4.57 6.66
C THR A 323 -1.00 -3.89 7.72
N ALA A 324 -0.39 -4.67 8.61
CA ALA A 324 0.51 -4.15 9.62
C ALA A 324 1.82 -3.64 8.99
N ASP A 325 2.30 -2.46 9.41
CA ASP A 325 3.49 -1.85 8.81
C ASP A 325 4.73 -2.78 8.92
N GLY A 326 4.87 -3.53 10.03
CA GLY A 326 5.98 -4.46 10.23
C GLY A 326 6.01 -5.66 9.28
N SER A 327 4.85 -6.09 8.73
CA SER A 327 4.79 -7.22 7.80
C SER A 327 5.33 -6.90 6.40
N VAL A 328 5.56 -5.62 6.11
CA VAL A 328 6.02 -5.13 4.79
C VAL A 328 7.54 -5.20 4.64
N ILE A 329 8.28 -5.20 5.74
CA ILE A 329 9.75 -5.05 5.73
C ILE A 329 10.46 -6.21 5.01
N GLU A 330 9.99 -7.43 5.19
CA GLU A 330 10.62 -8.59 4.54
C GLU A 330 10.45 -8.53 3.01
N GLU A 331 9.24 -8.23 2.55
CA GLU A 331 8.93 -8.06 1.12
C GLU A 331 9.69 -6.87 0.53
N LEU A 332 9.79 -5.76 1.28
CA LEU A 332 10.54 -4.58 0.87
C LEU A 332 12.04 -4.89 0.70
N HIS A 333 12.65 -5.57 1.68
CA HIS A 333 14.06 -5.96 1.56
C HIS A 333 14.30 -6.99 0.45
N ALA A 334 13.35 -7.90 0.21
CA ALA A 334 13.43 -8.84 -0.92
C ALA A 334 13.40 -8.11 -2.26
N ASP A 335 12.52 -7.13 -2.40
CA ASP A 335 12.42 -6.27 -3.58
C ASP A 335 13.71 -5.45 -3.78
N GLU A 336 14.21 -4.80 -2.73
CA GLU A 336 15.47 -4.04 -2.75
C GLU A 336 16.69 -4.93 -3.07
N ALA A 337 16.68 -6.19 -2.61
CA ALA A 337 17.72 -7.16 -2.95
C ALA A 337 17.73 -7.47 -4.46
N THR A 338 16.56 -7.66 -5.05
CA THR A 338 16.41 -7.94 -6.48
C THR A 338 16.93 -6.81 -7.35
N HIS A 339 16.80 -5.55 -6.87
CA HIS A 339 17.22 -4.35 -7.57
C HIS A 339 18.61 -3.83 -7.10
N GLU A 340 19.31 -4.59 -6.26
CA GLU A 340 20.60 -4.21 -5.68
C GLU A 340 20.58 -2.86 -4.93
N LEU A 341 19.48 -2.57 -4.25
CA LEU A 341 19.23 -1.32 -3.52
C LEU A 341 19.29 -1.50 -2.00
N LEU A 342 19.60 -2.70 -1.49
CA LEU A 342 19.63 -2.97 -0.05
C LEU A 342 20.52 -1.99 0.72
N PRO A 343 20.01 -1.35 1.78
CA PRO A 343 20.82 -0.51 2.66
C PRO A 343 21.70 -1.34 3.61
N HIS A 344 22.71 -0.71 4.22
CA HIS A 344 23.35 -1.27 5.41
C HIS A 344 22.55 -0.92 6.67
N GLN A 345 21.87 0.25 6.69
CA GLN A 345 21.05 0.71 7.79
C GLN A 345 19.70 1.21 7.27
N HIS A 346 18.62 0.71 7.86
CA HIS A 346 17.26 1.07 7.48
C HIS A 346 16.51 1.67 8.68
N LEU A 347 16.15 2.94 8.58
CA LEU A 347 15.43 3.68 9.61
C LEU A 347 13.92 3.55 9.40
N VAL A 348 13.19 3.19 10.43
CA VAL A 348 11.72 3.01 10.35
C VAL A 348 11.04 3.54 11.61
N ASP A 349 9.72 3.79 11.53
CA ASP A 349 8.94 4.14 12.71
C ASP A 349 8.64 2.90 13.61
N THR A 350 8.05 3.16 14.78
CA THR A 350 7.71 2.10 15.76
C THR A 350 6.79 1.02 15.18
N GLY A 351 5.94 1.35 14.22
CA GLY A 351 4.96 0.44 13.62
C GLY A 351 5.60 -0.69 12.79
N TYR A 352 6.81 -0.46 12.28
CA TYR A 352 7.56 -1.44 11.48
C TYR A 352 8.40 -2.38 12.31
N VAL A 353 8.63 -2.09 13.59
CA VAL A 353 9.64 -2.76 14.36
C VAL A 353 9.07 -3.84 15.28
N ASP A 354 9.32 -5.09 14.94
CA ASP A 354 9.16 -6.27 15.81
C ASP A 354 10.51 -6.98 15.97
N ALA A 355 10.66 -7.82 16.99
CA ALA A 355 11.89 -8.57 17.23
C ALA A 355 12.18 -9.58 16.11
N ASP A 356 11.13 -10.20 15.57
CA ASP A 356 11.24 -11.16 14.48
C ASP A 356 11.70 -10.47 13.18
N VAL A 357 11.16 -9.27 12.90
CA VAL A 357 11.55 -8.43 11.77
C VAL A 357 13.00 -7.96 11.89
N LEU A 358 13.44 -7.55 13.08
CA LEU A 358 14.83 -7.16 13.34
C LEU A 358 15.81 -8.31 13.08
N ALA A 359 15.50 -9.50 13.62
CA ALA A 359 16.33 -10.68 13.45
C ALA A 359 16.37 -11.12 11.98
N GLY A 360 15.22 -11.14 11.30
CA GLY A 360 15.09 -11.49 9.88
C GLY A 360 15.86 -10.55 8.96
N SER A 361 15.72 -9.23 9.15
CA SER A 361 16.43 -8.21 8.38
C SER A 361 17.96 -8.38 8.48
N GLN A 362 18.46 -8.63 9.70
CA GLN A 362 19.88 -8.84 9.91
C GLN A 362 20.38 -10.17 9.33
N MET A 363 19.60 -11.25 9.51
CA MET A 363 20.02 -12.60 9.15
C MET A 363 19.95 -12.84 7.63
N HIS A 364 18.85 -12.43 6.99
CA HIS A 364 18.60 -12.73 5.57
C HIS A 364 19.20 -11.69 4.63
N TYR A 365 19.22 -10.42 5.05
CA TYR A 365 19.60 -9.29 4.18
C TYR A 365 20.84 -8.51 4.68
N GLN A 366 21.34 -8.81 5.87
CA GLN A 366 22.44 -8.07 6.51
C GLN A 366 22.13 -6.57 6.64
N VAL A 367 20.86 -6.24 6.90
CA VAL A 367 20.37 -4.88 7.11
C VAL A 367 20.22 -4.62 8.60
N ASP A 368 20.85 -3.54 9.10
CA ASP A 368 20.64 -3.02 10.45
C ASP A 368 19.32 -2.20 10.47
N LEU A 369 18.23 -2.85 10.86
CA LEU A 369 16.92 -2.19 10.98
C LEU A 369 16.85 -1.41 12.30
N VAL A 370 16.68 -0.09 12.19
CA VAL A 370 16.69 0.84 13.33
C VAL A 370 15.35 1.55 13.45
N GLY A 371 14.73 1.48 14.61
CA GLY A 371 13.49 2.21 14.88
C GLY A 371 13.18 2.34 16.37
N PRO A 372 12.28 3.27 16.74
CA PRO A 372 11.89 3.46 18.14
C PRO A 372 11.25 2.21 18.71
N VAL A 373 11.60 1.88 19.93
CA VAL A 373 11.04 0.74 20.65
C VAL A 373 9.78 1.12 21.39
N ILE A 374 8.75 0.29 21.30
CA ILE A 374 7.57 0.42 22.16
C ILE A 374 8.04 0.34 23.62
N PRO A 375 7.68 1.31 24.48
CA PRO A 375 8.03 1.27 25.88
C PRO A 375 7.58 -0.04 26.55
N ASP A 376 8.46 -0.65 27.35
CA ASP A 376 8.06 -1.74 28.23
C ASP A 376 7.05 -1.18 29.27
N THR A 377 5.81 -1.64 29.20
CA THR A 377 4.75 -1.26 30.15
C THR A 377 4.52 -2.31 31.22
N SER A 378 5.41 -3.32 31.31
CA SER A 378 5.31 -4.39 32.29
C SER A 378 5.40 -3.83 33.73
N TRP A 379 4.90 -4.62 34.66
CA TRP A 379 5.02 -4.28 36.08
C TRP A 379 6.49 -4.07 36.50
N ALA A 380 7.42 -4.82 35.93
CA ALA A 380 8.83 -4.71 36.23
C ALA A 380 9.43 -3.35 35.84
N SER A 381 9.02 -2.80 34.69
CA SER A 381 9.54 -1.51 34.20
C SER A 381 9.02 -0.28 34.95
N LYS A 382 8.01 -0.44 35.85
CA LYS A 382 7.36 0.68 36.55
C LYS A 382 8.11 1.17 37.79
N ALA A 383 9.14 0.45 38.25
CA ALA A 383 9.98 0.87 39.35
C ALA A 383 11.42 0.40 39.19
N PRO A 384 12.43 1.26 39.47
CA PRO A 384 13.83 0.99 39.15
C PRO A 384 14.46 -0.12 40.01
N ASP A 385 13.83 -0.49 41.12
CA ASP A 385 14.30 -1.53 42.04
C ASP A 385 13.78 -2.93 41.67
N ARG A 386 12.94 -3.06 40.65
CA ARG A 386 12.39 -4.32 40.19
C ARG A 386 13.24 -4.99 39.12
N PHE A 387 13.21 -6.31 39.11
CA PHE A 387 14.00 -7.09 38.16
C PHE A 387 13.28 -7.23 36.82
N GLU A 388 13.93 -6.77 35.76
CA GLU A 388 13.52 -6.94 34.36
C GLU A 388 14.00 -8.30 33.81
N HIS A 389 13.56 -8.66 32.61
CA HIS A 389 14.00 -9.89 31.94
C HIS A 389 15.52 -9.92 31.70
N SER A 390 16.15 -8.76 31.56
CA SER A 390 17.59 -8.60 31.37
C SER A 390 18.42 -9.02 32.58
N ASP A 391 17.84 -9.05 33.77
CA ASP A 391 18.52 -9.40 35.03
C ASP A 391 18.64 -10.91 35.25
N PHE A 392 17.98 -11.71 34.38
CA PHE A 392 18.03 -13.15 34.39
C PHE A 392 19.07 -13.65 33.39
N LEU A 393 19.92 -14.59 33.83
CA LEU A 393 20.88 -15.26 32.96
C LEU A 393 20.18 -16.42 32.24
N ILE A 394 20.12 -16.38 30.92
CA ILE A 394 19.46 -17.40 30.08
C ILE A 394 20.53 -18.25 29.42
N ASP A 395 20.55 -19.56 29.73
CA ASP A 395 21.41 -20.54 29.10
C ASP A 395 20.56 -21.34 28.10
N TRP A 396 20.71 -21.01 26.83
CA TRP A 396 19.94 -21.60 25.74
C TRP A 396 20.34 -23.04 25.43
N GLN A 397 21.63 -23.38 25.64
CA GLN A 397 22.15 -24.72 25.42
C GLN A 397 21.69 -25.67 26.51
N ALA A 398 21.82 -25.27 27.76
CA ALA A 398 21.39 -26.06 28.91
C ALA A 398 19.86 -25.98 29.16
N LYS A 399 19.12 -25.16 28.39
CA LYS A 399 17.67 -24.91 28.52
C LYS A 399 17.27 -24.57 29.95
N ARG A 400 17.95 -23.62 30.57
CA ARG A 400 17.73 -23.16 31.94
C ARG A 400 17.95 -21.65 32.07
N ALA A 401 17.34 -21.07 33.10
CA ALA A 401 17.58 -19.69 33.47
C ALA A 401 17.97 -19.58 34.95
N VAL A 402 18.84 -18.61 35.27
CA VAL A 402 19.25 -18.30 36.66
C VAL A 402 18.68 -16.92 37.00
N CYS A 403 18.00 -16.82 38.16
CA CYS A 403 17.42 -15.56 38.63
C CYS A 403 18.48 -14.71 39.37
N PRO A 404 18.21 -13.41 39.62
CA PRO A 404 19.11 -12.54 40.40
C PRO A 404 19.50 -13.03 41.80
N ALA A 405 18.68 -13.92 42.39
CA ALA A 405 19.01 -14.59 43.67
C ALA A 405 19.79 -15.89 43.47
N GLY A 406 20.34 -16.19 42.29
CA GLY A 406 21.13 -17.36 42.00
C GLY A 406 20.35 -18.68 41.83
N GLN A 407 19.04 -18.65 41.80
CA GLN A 407 18.20 -19.84 41.69
C GLN A 407 17.96 -20.26 40.26
N THR A 408 17.98 -21.55 39.98
CA THR A 408 17.79 -22.12 38.65
C THR A 408 16.30 -22.40 38.35
N SER A 409 15.88 -22.17 37.12
CA SER A 409 14.54 -22.47 36.65
C SER A 409 14.22 -23.97 36.71
N ARG A 410 12.95 -24.30 36.90
CA ARG A 410 12.45 -25.67 36.91
C ARG A 410 12.06 -26.20 35.54
N ASP A 411 11.31 -25.35 34.77
CA ASP A 411 10.71 -25.76 33.51
C ASP A 411 11.15 -24.84 32.39
N TRP A 412 11.29 -25.44 31.20
CA TRP A 412 11.57 -24.77 29.94
C TRP A 412 10.65 -25.34 28.85
N GLY A 413 9.72 -24.56 28.33
CA GLY A 413 8.74 -25.05 27.35
C GLY A 413 8.23 -23.99 26.40
N HIS A 414 7.98 -24.38 25.16
CA HIS A 414 7.36 -23.51 24.16
C HIS A 414 5.84 -23.48 24.32
N ILE A 415 5.27 -22.29 24.24
CA ILE A 415 3.83 -22.03 24.30
C ILE A 415 3.46 -20.97 23.26
N PRO A 416 2.23 -20.97 22.75
CA PRO A 416 1.74 -19.79 22.03
C PRO A 416 1.51 -18.63 23.00
N ASP A 417 1.78 -17.41 22.54
CA ASP A 417 1.37 -16.20 23.25
C ASP A 417 -0.14 -15.92 23.04
N ARG A 418 -0.63 -14.81 23.58
CA ARG A 418 -2.04 -14.37 23.44
C ARG A 418 -2.47 -14.10 21.98
N HIS A 419 -1.51 -13.98 21.06
CA HIS A 419 -1.73 -13.77 19.64
C HIS A 419 -1.43 -15.02 18.80
N GLY A 420 -1.19 -16.18 19.44
CA GLY A 420 -0.86 -17.42 18.77
C GLY A 420 0.59 -17.53 18.29
N LYS A 421 1.46 -16.53 18.56
CA LYS A 421 2.86 -16.58 18.18
C LYS A 421 3.67 -17.50 19.11
N PRO A 422 4.67 -18.25 18.60
CA PRO A 422 5.55 -19.05 19.42
C PRO A 422 6.28 -18.19 20.48
N SER A 423 6.29 -18.67 21.71
CA SER A 423 6.98 -18.04 22.84
C SER A 423 7.59 -19.08 23.74
N LEU A 424 8.68 -18.71 24.43
CA LEU A 424 9.35 -19.55 25.41
C LEU A 424 8.85 -19.19 26.81
N ARG A 425 8.32 -20.18 27.52
CA ARG A 425 7.95 -20.05 28.93
C ARG A 425 8.95 -20.75 29.83
N ILE A 426 9.55 -19.99 30.77
CA ILE A 426 10.49 -20.50 31.79
C ILE A 426 9.86 -20.27 33.16
N ARG A 427 9.74 -21.31 33.98
CA ARG A 427 9.17 -21.24 35.33
C ARG A 427 10.22 -21.54 36.39
N PHE A 428 10.15 -20.79 37.48
CA PHE A 428 10.96 -21.04 38.66
C PHE A 428 10.19 -21.85 39.71
N PRO A 429 10.89 -22.61 40.59
CA PRO A 429 10.24 -23.44 41.58
C PRO A 429 9.43 -22.61 42.59
N LEU A 430 8.17 -22.96 42.79
CA LEU A 430 7.27 -22.26 43.72
C LEU A 430 7.79 -22.16 45.16
N PRO A 431 8.31 -23.24 45.80
CA PRO A 431 8.81 -23.14 47.16
C PRO A 431 9.99 -22.16 47.30
N VAL A 432 10.85 -22.15 46.31
CA VAL A 432 12.04 -21.29 46.27
C VAL A 432 11.65 -19.81 46.11
N CYS A 433 10.71 -19.53 45.21
CA CYS A 433 10.23 -18.16 45.01
C CYS A 433 9.51 -17.61 46.24
N ARG A 434 8.68 -18.41 46.90
CA ARG A 434 7.95 -17.98 48.11
C ARG A 434 8.86 -17.67 49.30
N ALA A 435 9.96 -18.37 49.43
CA ALA A 435 10.95 -18.15 50.51
C ALA A 435 12.01 -17.10 50.18
N CYS A 436 11.96 -16.50 48.98
CA CYS A 436 12.96 -15.58 48.49
C CYS A 436 12.81 -14.18 49.09
N SER A 437 13.87 -13.62 49.67
CA SER A 437 13.88 -12.25 50.18
C SER A 437 13.72 -11.17 49.13
N LEU A 438 13.93 -11.52 47.84
CA LEU A 438 13.76 -10.61 46.70
C LEU A 438 12.43 -10.78 45.99
N HIS A 439 11.48 -11.55 46.57
CA HIS A 439 10.20 -11.89 45.94
C HIS A 439 9.44 -10.67 45.46
N ASP A 440 9.25 -9.67 46.32
CA ASP A 440 8.43 -8.47 46.04
C ASP A 440 9.02 -7.57 44.94
N ARG A 441 10.35 -7.68 44.71
CA ARG A 441 11.03 -7.00 43.61
C ARG A 441 11.02 -7.81 42.31
N CYS A 442 10.75 -9.12 42.40
CA CYS A 442 10.87 -10.07 41.29
C CYS A 442 9.54 -10.36 40.61
N THR A 443 8.45 -10.52 41.38
CA THR A 443 7.15 -10.93 40.79
C THR A 443 5.98 -10.54 41.71
N GLN A 444 4.82 -10.34 41.10
CA GLN A 444 3.52 -10.19 41.81
C GLN A 444 2.79 -11.52 42.02
N THR A 445 3.31 -12.61 41.45
CA THR A 445 2.70 -13.94 41.51
C THR A 445 3.48 -14.84 42.44
N ALA A 446 2.90 -15.96 42.83
CA ALA A 446 3.54 -16.89 43.79
C ALA A 446 4.91 -17.42 43.33
N ALA A 447 5.19 -17.44 42.01
CA ALA A 447 6.50 -17.80 41.48
C ALA A 447 6.77 -17.02 40.18
N LYS A 448 8.02 -16.70 39.91
CA LYS A 448 8.42 -16.03 38.68
C LYS A 448 8.23 -16.93 37.47
N VAL A 449 7.61 -16.35 36.45
CA VAL A 449 7.53 -16.91 35.11
C VAL A 449 8.11 -15.90 34.14
N LEU A 450 9.04 -16.33 33.31
CA LEU A 450 9.52 -15.55 32.17
C LEU A 450 8.81 -16.03 30.91
N ILE A 451 8.34 -15.08 30.11
CA ILE A 451 7.83 -15.32 28.76
C ILE A 451 8.76 -14.55 27.83
N LEU A 452 9.50 -15.28 27.02
CA LEU A 452 10.56 -14.76 26.16
C LEU A 452 10.26 -15.09 24.70
N ARG A 453 11.02 -14.52 23.79
CA ARG A 453 11.04 -14.94 22.38
C ARG A 453 11.48 -16.41 22.28
N PRO A 454 11.03 -17.16 21.25
CA PRO A 454 11.16 -18.63 21.21
C PRO A 454 12.61 -19.13 21.06
N ASP A 455 13.49 -18.29 20.54
CA ASP A 455 14.88 -18.62 20.24
C ASP A 455 15.86 -17.52 20.69
N GLU A 456 17.16 -17.89 20.76
CA GLU A 456 18.23 -17.01 21.22
C GLU A 456 18.44 -15.79 20.32
N GLN A 457 18.26 -15.95 19.02
CA GLN A 457 18.50 -14.89 18.04
C GLN A 457 17.47 -13.77 18.19
N THR A 458 16.19 -14.11 18.18
CA THR A 458 15.11 -13.14 18.36
C THR A 458 15.10 -12.52 19.75
N TYR A 459 15.47 -13.29 20.79
CA TYR A 459 15.64 -12.77 22.15
C TYR A 459 16.80 -11.75 22.21
N THR A 460 17.95 -12.09 21.61
CA THR A 460 19.15 -11.22 21.60
C THR A 460 18.89 -9.95 20.81
N ALA A 461 18.19 -10.03 19.67
CA ALA A 461 17.75 -8.87 18.90
C ALA A 461 16.87 -7.94 19.74
N SER A 462 15.88 -8.51 20.45
CA SER A 462 15.01 -7.73 21.34
C SER A 462 15.76 -7.09 22.51
N LYS A 463 16.78 -7.76 23.07
CA LYS A 463 17.64 -7.26 24.17
C LYS A 463 18.58 -6.15 23.70
N LYS A 464 19.26 -6.31 22.56
CA LYS A 464 20.08 -5.24 21.96
C LYS A 464 19.28 -3.96 21.78
N ARG A 465 18.07 -4.09 21.30
CA ARG A 465 17.11 -3.02 21.13
C ARG A 465 16.76 -2.31 22.45
N ALA A 466 16.45 -3.06 23.50
CA ALA A 466 16.16 -2.50 24.82
C ALA A 466 17.36 -1.77 25.45
N ASN A 467 18.58 -2.28 25.22
CA ASN A 467 19.83 -1.68 25.71
C ASN A 467 20.26 -0.44 24.91
N ALA A 468 20.03 -0.40 23.59
CA ALA A 468 20.26 0.78 22.76
C ALA A 468 19.43 1.96 23.25
N ARG A 469 18.20 1.71 23.71
CA ARG A 469 17.34 2.72 24.35
C ARG A 469 17.91 3.29 25.65
N LYS A 470 18.57 2.47 26.49
CA LYS A 470 19.18 2.92 27.75
C LYS A 470 20.48 3.73 27.52
N ARG A 471 21.13 3.59 26.34
CA ARG A 471 22.43 4.22 26.04
C ARG A 471 22.37 5.48 25.22
N GLN A 472 21.25 5.79 24.59
CA GLN A 472 21.12 6.98 23.73
C GLN A 472 19.92 7.82 24.11
N ASN A 473 20.18 9.09 24.29
CA ASN A 473 19.34 10.13 23.74
C ASN A 473 19.13 9.86 22.25
N PHE A 474 18.16 9.00 21.94
CA PHE A 474 17.73 8.64 20.57
C PHE A 474 17.25 9.89 19.78
N GLU A 475 17.17 11.03 20.48
CA GLU A 475 16.84 12.35 19.93
C GLU A 475 17.88 12.90 18.96
N CYS A 476 19.12 12.39 18.97
CA CYS A 476 20.19 12.96 18.14
C CYS A 476 20.32 12.33 16.74
N CYS A 477 19.74 11.14 16.48
CA CYS A 477 19.88 10.44 15.20
C CYS A 477 18.55 10.21 14.44
N MET A 478 17.41 10.47 15.09
CA MET A 478 16.11 10.46 14.41
C MET A 478 15.64 11.90 14.31
N PRO A 479 15.45 12.41 13.09
CA PRO A 479 14.66 13.63 12.92
C PRO A 479 13.35 13.46 13.68
N ASN A 480 12.88 14.50 14.35
CA ASN A 480 11.59 14.53 15.02
C ASN A 480 10.53 13.86 14.14
N GLU A 481 9.62 13.06 14.70
CA GLU A 481 8.56 12.36 13.96
C GLU A 481 7.83 13.29 12.96
N GLN A 482 7.83 14.60 13.22
CA GLN A 482 7.37 15.64 12.32
C GLN A 482 8.31 15.90 11.13
N GLU A 483 9.61 15.69 11.28
CA GLU A 483 10.60 15.87 10.21
C GLU A 483 10.67 14.66 9.28
N LEU A 484 10.47 13.44 9.79
CA LEU A 484 10.29 12.24 8.97
C LEU A 484 9.02 12.32 8.10
N ARG A 485 7.95 12.90 8.65
CA ARG A 485 6.64 12.98 7.96
C ARG A 485 6.52 14.20 7.04
N ALA A 486 7.26 15.27 7.29
CA ALA A 486 7.09 16.54 6.56
C ALA A 486 7.46 16.44 5.07
N PRO A 487 8.59 15.84 4.65
CA PRO A 487 8.93 15.69 3.24
C PRO A 487 7.97 14.75 2.50
N LEU A 488 7.64 13.61 3.10
CA LEU A 488 6.73 12.63 2.52
C LEU A 488 5.29 13.16 2.45
N ARG A 489 4.82 13.87 3.49
CA ARG A 489 3.50 14.53 3.48
C ARG A 489 3.40 15.64 2.45
N LYS A 490 4.45 16.46 2.25
CA LYS A 490 4.46 17.50 1.22
C LYS A 490 4.43 16.91 -0.18
N ARG A 491 5.13 15.78 -0.41
CA ARG A 491 5.08 15.03 -1.68
C ARG A 491 3.73 14.37 -1.90
N CYS A 492 3.16 13.71 -0.89
CA CYS A 492 1.81 13.14 -0.94
C CYS A 492 0.71 14.19 -1.04
N ALA A 493 0.85 15.39 -0.49
CA ALA A 493 -0.13 16.46 -0.64
C ALA A 493 -0.21 16.97 -2.09
N ARG A 494 0.89 16.95 -2.84
CA ARG A 494 0.87 17.21 -4.29
C ARG A 494 0.16 16.09 -5.07
N VAL A 495 0.34 14.84 -4.68
CA VAL A 495 -0.40 13.69 -5.24
C VAL A 495 -1.90 13.76 -4.92
N ARG A 496 -2.30 14.35 -3.78
CA ARG A 496 -3.72 14.52 -3.42
C ARG A 496 -4.52 15.46 -4.33
N CYS A 497 -3.88 16.42 -4.99
CA CYS A 497 -4.61 17.43 -5.79
C CYS A 497 -4.88 17.02 -7.24
N GLY A 498 -4.22 15.99 -7.78
CA GLY A 498 -4.32 15.67 -9.20
C GLY A 498 -4.73 14.24 -9.54
N GLU A 499 -4.37 13.22 -8.73
CA GLU A 499 -4.36 11.84 -9.25
C GLU A 499 -4.65 10.78 -8.20
N ARG A 500 -5.92 10.61 -7.91
CA ARG A 500 -6.40 9.59 -6.98
C ARG A 500 -6.43 8.16 -7.55
N ALA A 501 -6.00 7.94 -8.79
CA ALA A 501 -6.29 6.68 -9.48
C ALA A 501 -5.07 5.85 -9.91
N THR A 502 -3.86 6.40 -9.97
CA THR A 502 -2.77 5.72 -10.70
C THR A 502 -1.74 5.03 -9.80
N LEU A 503 -1.58 5.43 -8.55
CA LEU A 503 -0.62 4.79 -7.64
C LEU A 503 -1.15 3.47 -7.02
N ALA A 504 -2.47 3.33 -6.89
CA ALA A 504 -3.09 2.08 -6.43
C ALA A 504 -3.10 0.97 -7.49
N ALA A 505 -2.92 1.34 -8.77
CA ALA A 505 -3.01 0.41 -9.89
C ALA A 505 -1.74 -0.46 -10.09
N THR A 506 -0.64 -0.16 -9.42
CA THR A 506 0.66 -0.80 -9.73
C THR A 506 0.92 -2.10 -9.00
N SER A 507 0.18 -2.43 -7.96
CA SER A 507 0.38 -3.71 -7.24
C SER A 507 -0.77 -4.73 -7.39
N SER A 508 -1.90 -4.35 -7.97
CA SER A 508 -3.11 -5.18 -7.95
C SER A 508 -3.79 -5.44 -9.29
N GLY A 509 -3.16 -5.15 -10.43
CA GLY A 509 -3.73 -5.47 -11.76
C GLY A 509 -5.00 -4.67 -12.12
N PHE A 510 -5.16 -3.46 -11.62
CA PHE A 510 -6.34 -2.63 -11.85
C PHE A 510 -6.46 -2.10 -13.28
N ARG A 511 -7.60 -2.32 -13.92
CA ARG A 511 -7.98 -1.62 -15.16
C ARG A 511 -8.46 -0.20 -14.83
N PRO A 512 -8.02 0.84 -15.56
CA PRO A 512 -8.53 2.20 -15.36
C PRO A 512 -10.00 2.30 -15.79
N PHE A 513 -10.86 2.74 -14.88
CA PHE A 513 -12.23 3.08 -15.18
C PHE A 513 -12.33 4.46 -15.86
N SER A 514 -13.12 4.53 -16.92
CA SER A 514 -13.37 5.72 -17.71
C SER A 514 -14.06 6.84 -16.91
N ARG A 515 -13.58 8.03 -17.14
CA ARG A 515 -13.96 9.39 -16.73
C ARG A 515 -15.42 9.62 -16.36
N ARG A 516 -15.63 10.33 -15.24
CA ARG A 516 -16.58 11.46 -15.15
C ARG A 516 -15.91 12.62 -14.39
N GLN A 517 -16.14 13.83 -14.89
CA GLN A 517 -15.58 15.12 -14.45
C GLN A 517 -15.85 15.40 -12.97
N PRO A 518 -14.95 16.06 -12.25
CA PRO A 518 -15.24 16.68 -10.96
C PRO A 518 -15.85 18.06 -11.17
N SER A 519 -17.01 18.28 -10.57
CA SER A 519 -17.60 19.60 -10.39
C SER A 519 -16.71 20.45 -9.45
N MET A 520 -16.45 21.66 -9.87
CA MET A 520 -15.81 22.73 -9.08
C MET A 520 -16.54 22.96 -7.75
N CYS A 521 -15.80 22.98 -6.67
CA CYS A 521 -16.18 23.70 -5.45
C CYS A 521 -15.04 24.64 -5.06
N CYS A 522 -15.10 25.88 -5.54
CA CYS A 522 -14.44 27.02 -4.93
C CYS A 522 -15.26 27.41 -3.68
N GLY A 523 -14.70 27.17 -2.50
CA GLY A 523 -15.21 27.72 -1.25
C GLY A 523 -14.35 28.93 -0.84
N HIS A 524 -14.93 30.10 -0.83
CA HIS A 524 -14.41 31.34 -0.26
C HIS A 524 -14.15 31.15 1.24
N ALA A 525 -13.02 31.66 1.71
CA ALA A 525 -12.77 31.96 3.10
C ALA A 525 -13.20 33.40 3.38
N PRO A 526 -13.88 33.68 4.50
CA PRO A 526 -14.09 35.06 4.95
C PRO A 526 -12.92 35.56 5.78
N GLY A 527 -12.71 36.83 5.72
CA GLY A 527 -11.87 37.85 6.27
C GLY A 527 -11.13 37.76 7.58
#